data_8329c1181d93b4ea9e8d0a7d47db0f57
#
_entry.id   8329c1181d93b4ea9e8d0a7d47db0f57
#
_cell.length_a   1.000
_cell.length_b   1.000
_cell.length_c   1.000
_cell.angle_alpha   90.00
_cell.angle_beta   90.00
_cell.angle_gamma   90.00
#
_symmetry.space_group_name_H-M   'P 1'
#
loop_
_entity.id
_entity.type
_entity.pdbx_description
1 polymer ?
#
loop_
_entity_poly.entity_id
_entity_poly.type
_entity_poly.pdbx_seq_one_letter_code
_entity_poly.pdbx_strand_id
1 'polypeptide(L)'
;MIQFVGFDKQYLSSMAYLLAKRHEVERSRYSFLPHQFEDPKVTEALLQKEVEKPFVNGIVALREDRVIGYMLYEFKEDAKKGRHITIDYPYIAIAKDAHPRLVRLLYAEAGAEWIAGGYFQHIIYVPIGYDRLVYEWLDQGFRFEQKYAILDLQDYKPKAKEADRNTLSVRRLAESDIDMLKRMSSWNSIHQAAAPSWNPITKESLEDVKSGYAALAKDPEAIVMIGDQEDIPVGFHVYYEADSSANMFTPERTVELPAASTNPQYRGRGVGKALADASHAQLKELGYDYSLADWHTPNHLASYFWPKLGYQPFMIRMVRKVDNRIAWAHGQ
;
A
#
# COMPACT_ATOMS: atom_id res chain seq x y z
N MET A 1 -13.26 33.78 -3.78
CA MET A 1 -12.75 33.05 -4.99
C MET A 1 -11.64 32.13 -4.50
N ILE A 2 -11.46 30.95 -5.10
CA ILE A 2 -10.33 30.07 -4.79
C ILE A 2 -9.23 30.38 -5.80
N GLN A 3 -8.01 30.58 -5.32
CA GLN A 3 -6.81 30.77 -6.13
C GLN A 3 -5.92 29.53 -6.01
N PHE A 4 -5.34 29.07 -7.10
CA PHE A 4 -4.35 28.00 -7.11
C PHE A 4 -2.97 28.57 -7.40
N VAL A 5 -1.99 28.20 -6.60
CA VAL A 5 -0.61 28.66 -6.72
C VAL A 5 0.34 27.45 -6.62
N GLY A 6 1.50 27.52 -7.25
CA GLY A 6 2.54 26.52 -7.06
C GLY A 6 2.98 26.45 -5.61
N PHE A 7 3.48 25.27 -5.19
CA PHE A 7 4.04 25.13 -3.86
C PHE A 7 5.20 26.08 -3.63
N ASP A 8 5.19 26.72 -2.46
CA ASP A 8 6.29 27.53 -1.93
C ASP A 8 6.46 27.22 -0.44
N LYS A 9 7.69 27.31 0.08
CA LYS A 9 8.02 26.99 1.48
C LYS A 9 7.22 27.82 2.49
N GLN A 10 6.77 29.01 2.14
CA GLN A 10 5.91 29.86 3.00
C GLN A 10 4.59 29.17 3.38
N TYR A 11 4.11 28.20 2.59
CA TYR A 11 2.85 27.47 2.84
C TYR A 11 3.04 26.22 3.71
N LEU A 12 4.30 25.79 3.96
CA LEU A 12 4.60 24.50 4.57
C LEU A 12 3.91 24.31 5.92
N SER A 13 4.00 25.29 6.83
CA SER A 13 3.37 25.21 8.16
C SER A 13 1.85 25.12 8.09
N SER A 14 1.22 25.82 7.13
CA SER A 14 -0.22 25.71 6.91
C SER A 14 -0.63 24.35 6.33
N MET A 15 0.16 23.80 5.42
CA MET A 15 -0.06 22.45 4.87
C MET A 15 0.09 21.40 5.96
N ALA A 16 1.13 21.51 6.80
CA ALA A 16 1.38 20.63 7.94
C ALA A 16 0.20 20.64 8.94
N TYR A 17 -0.32 21.81 9.25
CA TYR A 17 -1.53 21.92 10.07
C TYR A 17 -2.71 21.17 9.46
N LEU A 18 -2.98 21.34 8.18
CA LEU A 18 -4.06 20.61 7.48
C LEU A 18 -3.84 19.11 7.52
N LEU A 19 -2.60 18.65 7.35
CA LEU A 19 -2.25 17.23 7.38
C LEU A 19 -2.46 16.64 8.78
N ALA A 20 -2.01 17.33 9.83
CA ALA A 20 -2.23 16.92 11.22
C ALA A 20 -3.73 16.82 11.54
N LYS A 21 -4.54 17.78 11.10
CA LYS A 21 -6.00 17.75 11.29
C LYS A 21 -6.68 16.63 10.48
N ARG A 22 -6.20 16.32 9.31
CA ARG A 22 -6.64 15.13 8.57
C ARG A 22 -6.31 13.87 9.37
N HIS A 23 -5.09 13.76 9.89
CA HIS A 23 -4.64 12.60 10.64
C HIS A 23 -5.43 12.38 11.94
N GLU A 24 -5.78 13.43 12.69
CA GLU A 24 -6.68 13.34 13.85
C GLU A 24 -8.02 12.67 13.50
N VAL A 25 -8.60 13.03 12.36
CA VAL A 25 -9.86 12.42 11.89
C VAL A 25 -9.66 10.95 11.50
N GLU A 26 -8.57 10.63 10.83
CA GLU A 26 -8.23 9.25 10.45
C GLU A 26 -8.01 8.38 11.70
N ARG A 27 -7.28 8.88 12.69
CA ARG A 27 -7.07 8.17 13.96
C ARG A 27 -8.34 7.95 14.76
N SER A 28 -9.33 8.81 14.66
CA SER A 28 -10.62 8.57 15.32
C SER A 28 -11.32 7.32 14.82
N ARG A 29 -10.99 6.84 13.60
CA ARG A 29 -11.50 5.60 13.02
C ARG A 29 -10.51 4.44 13.13
N TYR A 30 -9.22 4.74 13.09
CA TYR A 30 -8.12 3.78 13.06
C TYR A 30 -7.12 4.12 14.17
N SER A 31 -7.41 3.70 15.39
CA SER A 31 -6.64 4.05 16.60
C SER A 31 -5.18 3.56 16.57
N PHE A 32 -4.86 2.59 15.71
CA PHE A 32 -3.49 2.10 15.51
C PHE A 32 -2.58 3.12 14.80
N LEU A 33 -3.13 4.09 14.06
CA LEU A 33 -2.30 5.08 13.36
C LEU A 33 -1.43 5.87 14.36
N PRO A 34 -0.17 6.18 14.02
CA PRO A 34 0.77 6.82 14.93
C PRO A 34 0.26 8.18 15.45
N HIS A 35 0.19 8.34 16.77
CA HIS A 35 -0.34 9.56 17.42
C HIS A 35 0.49 10.81 17.13
N GLN A 36 1.80 10.65 16.97
CA GLN A 36 2.74 11.76 16.79
C GLN A 36 2.40 12.70 15.62
N PHE A 37 1.73 12.20 14.59
CA PHE A 37 1.35 12.99 13.41
C PHE A 37 0.08 13.84 13.60
N GLU A 38 -0.50 13.87 14.79
CA GLU A 38 -1.48 14.88 15.19
C GLU A 38 -0.81 16.23 15.56
N ASP A 39 0.52 16.20 15.80
CA ASP A 39 1.31 17.41 16.02
C ASP A 39 1.71 18.06 14.70
N PRO A 40 1.29 19.32 14.43
CA PRO A 40 1.69 20.05 13.23
C PRO A 40 3.21 20.18 13.03
N LYS A 41 4.00 20.19 14.10
CA LYS A 41 5.47 20.25 13.99
C LYS A 41 6.05 18.95 13.43
N VAL A 42 5.49 17.81 13.80
CA VAL A 42 5.91 16.51 13.29
C VAL A 42 5.53 16.36 11.82
N THR A 43 4.30 16.74 11.46
CA THR A 43 3.87 16.73 10.05
C THR A 43 4.61 17.77 9.22
N GLU A 44 5.03 18.91 9.79
CA GLU A 44 5.89 19.90 9.09
C GLU A 44 7.26 19.32 8.78
N ALA A 45 7.90 18.65 9.73
CA ALA A 45 9.19 17.99 9.53
C ALA A 45 9.08 16.85 8.49
N LEU A 46 7.97 16.11 8.48
CA LEU A 46 7.68 15.12 7.45
C LEU A 46 7.55 15.77 6.06
N LEU A 47 6.68 16.76 5.93
CA LEU A 47 6.46 17.45 4.64
C LEU A 47 7.72 18.14 4.14
N GLN A 48 8.56 18.70 5.03
CA GLN A 48 9.84 19.31 4.66
C GLN A 48 10.74 18.28 3.97
N LYS A 49 10.87 17.06 4.50
CA LYS A 49 11.63 15.97 3.87
C LYS A 49 11.05 15.57 2.52
N GLU A 50 9.71 15.52 2.42
CA GLU A 50 9.04 15.14 1.19
C GLU A 50 9.25 16.15 0.06
N VAL A 51 9.13 17.45 0.33
CA VAL A 51 9.30 18.50 -0.69
C VAL A 51 10.78 18.73 -1.07
N GLU A 52 11.73 18.20 -0.30
CA GLU A 52 13.16 18.23 -0.63
C GLU A 52 13.55 17.07 -1.57
N LYS A 53 12.69 16.08 -1.76
CA LYS A 53 12.94 15.00 -2.72
C LYS A 53 13.01 15.56 -4.15
N PRO A 54 13.94 15.09 -4.98
CA PRO A 54 13.93 15.43 -6.39
C PRO A 54 12.61 14.95 -7.02
N PHE A 55 12.08 15.72 -7.97
CA PHE A 55 10.84 15.39 -8.70
C PHE A 55 9.54 15.49 -7.89
N VAL A 56 9.55 15.94 -6.64
CA VAL A 56 8.35 16.33 -5.92
C VAL A 56 8.02 17.78 -6.21
N ASN A 57 6.77 18.02 -6.62
CA ASN A 57 6.20 19.34 -6.87
C ASN A 57 4.86 19.44 -6.18
N GLY A 58 4.19 20.60 -6.25
CA GLY A 58 2.92 20.76 -5.57
C GLY A 58 2.13 21.98 -5.97
N ILE A 59 0.86 21.94 -5.59
CA ILE A 59 -0.10 23.02 -5.78
C ILE A 59 -0.84 23.29 -4.47
N VAL A 60 -1.11 24.55 -4.18
CA VAL A 60 -1.80 25.03 -2.99
C VAL A 60 -3.04 25.80 -3.38
N ALA A 61 -4.15 25.52 -2.72
CA ALA A 61 -5.41 26.25 -2.87
C ALA A 61 -5.57 27.29 -1.75
N LEU A 62 -5.76 28.52 -2.13
CA LEU A 62 -5.94 29.66 -1.23
C LEU A 62 -7.39 30.20 -1.31
N ARG A 63 -7.93 30.62 -0.18
CA ARG A 63 -9.15 31.42 -0.06
C ARG A 63 -8.86 32.58 0.88
N GLU A 64 -8.90 33.82 0.35
CA GLU A 64 -8.57 35.01 1.14
C GLU A 64 -7.22 34.87 1.85
N ASP A 65 -6.18 34.49 1.09
CA ASP A 65 -4.81 34.23 1.53
C ASP A 65 -4.62 33.09 2.54
N ARG A 66 -5.70 32.38 2.93
CA ARG A 66 -5.64 31.21 3.79
C ARG A 66 -5.50 29.94 2.95
N VAL A 67 -4.56 29.08 3.29
CA VAL A 67 -4.44 27.74 2.72
C VAL A 67 -5.66 26.91 3.12
N ILE A 68 -6.43 26.44 2.14
CA ILE A 68 -7.60 25.57 2.34
C ILE A 68 -7.41 24.17 1.80
N GLY A 69 -6.29 23.90 1.15
CA GLY A 69 -5.91 22.58 0.67
C GLY A 69 -4.62 22.62 -0.11
N TYR A 70 -4.00 21.47 -0.24
CA TYR A 70 -2.81 21.29 -1.07
C TYR A 70 -2.79 19.91 -1.69
N MET A 71 -2.00 19.76 -2.74
CA MET A 71 -1.64 18.50 -3.35
C MET A 71 -0.16 18.55 -3.75
N LEU A 72 0.65 17.69 -3.15
CA LEU A 72 1.98 17.36 -3.62
C LEU A 72 1.89 16.17 -4.58
N TYR A 73 2.85 16.03 -5.46
CA TYR A 73 2.94 14.92 -6.39
C TYR A 73 4.39 14.69 -6.80
N GLU A 74 4.70 13.46 -7.10
CA GLU A 74 6.04 13.04 -7.51
C GLU A 74 6.01 12.51 -8.95
N PHE A 75 6.91 13.00 -9.78
CA PHE A 75 7.16 12.50 -11.12
C PHE A 75 8.03 11.24 -11.03
N LYS A 76 7.51 10.10 -11.47
CA LYS A 76 8.20 8.80 -11.42
C LYS A 76 8.32 8.17 -12.80
N GLU A 77 9.38 7.40 -12.95
CA GLU A 77 9.57 6.52 -14.11
C GLU A 77 10.15 5.18 -13.64
N ASP A 78 9.49 4.09 -13.97
CA ASP A 78 9.99 2.74 -13.71
C ASP A 78 9.67 1.78 -14.88
N ALA A 79 10.40 0.66 -14.93
CA ALA A 79 10.27 -0.31 -16.02
C ALA A 79 8.89 -1.00 -16.10
N LYS A 80 8.12 -1.05 -14.99
CA LYS A 80 6.82 -1.74 -14.94
C LYS A 80 5.66 -0.81 -15.30
N LYS A 81 5.72 0.45 -14.86
CA LYS A 81 4.63 1.42 -15.02
C LYS A 81 4.93 2.50 -16.05
N GLY A 82 6.21 2.66 -16.45
CA GLY A 82 6.66 3.77 -17.27
C GLY A 82 6.56 5.10 -16.51
N ARG A 83 6.36 6.18 -17.24
CA ARG A 83 6.14 7.51 -16.64
C ARG A 83 4.80 7.57 -15.93
N HIS A 84 4.82 7.93 -14.65
CA HIS A 84 3.62 8.06 -13.84
C HIS A 84 3.75 9.12 -12.76
N ILE A 85 2.62 9.64 -12.31
CA ILE A 85 2.53 10.54 -11.16
C ILE A 85 2.12 9.72 -9.95
N THR A 86 2.74 10.00 -8.80
CA THR A 86 2.32 9.46 -7.51
C THR A 86 1.92 10.61 -6.57
N ILE A 87 0.70 10.54 -6.05
CA ILE A 87 0.21 11.36 -4.93
C ILE A 87 0.20 10.44 -3.72
N ASP A 88 1.24 10.55 -2.90
CA ASP A 88 1.44 9.67 -1.75
C ASP A 88 0.53 10.07 -0.58
N TYR A 89 0.49 9.25 0.47
CA TYR A 89 -0.40 9.40 1.62
C TYR A 89 -0.34 10.79 2.26
N PRO A 90 0.83 11.41 2.56
CA PRO A 90 0.92 12.75 3.13
C PRO A 90 0.71 13.88 2.12
N TYR A 91 0.56 13.58 0.83
CA TYR A 91 0.63 14.58 -0.24
C TYR A 91 -0.66 15.34 -0.49
N ILE A 92 -1.73 15.05 0.24
CA ILE A 92 -3.00 15.76 0.07
C ILE A 92 -3.70 15.97 1.41
N ALA A 93 -4.11 17.20 1.69
CA ALA A 93 -5.05 17.51 2.75
C ALA A 93 -5.88 18.73 2.36
N ILE A 94 -7.12 18.77 2.84
CA ILE A 94 -8.03 19.90 2.70
C ILE A 94 -8.56 20.33 4.04
N ALA A 95 -8.88 21.61 4.17
CA ALA A 95 -9.46 22.16 5.39
C ALA A 95 -10.84 21.53 5.67
N LYS A 96 -11.18 21.37 6.95
CA LYS A 96 -12.45 20.76 7.38
C LYS A 96 -13.69 21.49 6.82
N ASP A 97 -13.58 22.81 6.65
CA ASP A 97 -14.62 23.68 6.09
C ASP A 97 -14.56 23.80 4.56
N ALA A 98 -13.59 23.14 3.90
CA ALA A 98 -13.52 23.07 2.47
C ALA A 98 -14.44 21.95 1.93
N HIS A 99 -15.07 22.23 0.78
CA HIS A 99 -15.87 21.20 0.12
C HIS A 99 -14.97 20.11 -0.45
N PRO A 100 -15.30 18.81 -0.31
CA PRO A 100 -14.49 17.68 -0.83
C PRO A 100 -14.12 17.81 -2.32
N ARG A 101 -14.96 18.43 -3.15
CA ARG A 101 -14.65 18.72 -4.55
C ARG A 101 -13.36 19.54 -4.77
N LEU A 102 -12.80 20.15 -3.72
CA LEU A 102 -11.54 20.86 -3.84
C LEU A 102 -10.42 19.95 -4.37
N VAL A 103 -10.45 18.65 -4.04
CA VAL A 103 -9.46 17.70 -4.57
C VAL A 103 -9.54 17.56 -6.09
N ARG A 104 -10.74 17.69 -6.69
CA ARG A 104 -10.90 17.66 -8.16
C ARG A 104 -10.28 18.89 -8.82
N LEU A 105 -10.43 20.03 -8.18
CA LEU A 105 -9.87 21.28 -8.69
C LEU A 105 -8.35 21.28 -8.60
N LEU A 106 -7.79 20.83 -7.46
CA LEU A 106 -6.34 20.63 -7.31
C LEU A 106 -5.79 19.67 -8.35
N TYR A 107 -6.49 18.54 -8.58
CA TYR A 107 -6.11 17.55 -9.57
C TYR A 107 -6.18 18.09 -11.01
N ALA A 108 -7.23 18.85 -11.35
CA ALA A 108 -7.37 19.42 -12.68
C ALA A 108 -6.27 20.44 -13.00
N GLU A 109 -5.92 21.25 -12.01
CA GLU A 109 -4.87 22.28 -12.13
C GLU A 109 -3.48 21.64 -12.28
N ALA A 110 -3.12 20.70 -11.42
CA ALA A 110 -1.84 19.99 -11.51
C ALA A 110 -1.77 19.07 -12.75
N GLY A 111 -2.88 18.44 -13.11
CA GLY A 111 -2.96 17.45 -14.18
C GLY A 111 -2.61 18.00 -15.57
N ALA A 112 -2.78 19.29 -15.80
CA ALA A 112 -2.41 19.92 -17.08
C ALA A 112 -0.89 19.78 -17.35
N GLU A 113 -0.05 20.04 -16.35
CA GLU A 113 1.39 19.85 -16.43
C GLU A 113 1.77 18.39 -16.68
N TRP A 114 1.11 17.45 -15.98
CA TRP A 114 1.41 16.02 -16.09
C TRP A 114 1.14 15.49 -17.49
N ILE A 115 -0.01 15.88 -18.07
CA ILE A 115 -0.39 15.49 -19.43
C ILE A 115 0.60 16.07 -20.45
N ALA A 116 0.94 17.36 -20.31
CA ALA A 116 1.93 18.01 -21.18
C ALA A 116 3.31 17.33 -21.09
N GLY A 117 3.68 16.83 -19.93
CA GLY A 117 4.92 16.08 -19.68
C GLY A 117 4.89 14.60 -20.10
N GLY A 118 3.74 14.09 -20.61
CA GLY A 118 3.61 12.70 -21.04
C GLY A 118 3.39 11.69 -19.90
N TYR A 119 2.92 12.13 -18.74
CA TYR A 119 2.57 11.30 -17.60
C TYR A 119 1.08 10.96 -17.66
N PHE A 120 0.74 9.83 -18.26
CA PHE A 120 -0.65 9.40 -18.49
C PHE A 120 -1.17 8.41 -17.46
N GLN A 121 -0.35 7.96 -16.54
CA GLN A 121 -0.76 7.12 -15.42
C GLN A 121 -0.61 7.90 -14.12
N HIS A 122 -1.72 8.02 -13.38
CA HIS A 122 -1.77 8.74 -12.11
C HIS A 122 -2.14 7.76 -11.01
N ILE A 123 -1.38 7.76 -9.92
CA ILE A 123 -1.53 6.87 -8.78
C ILE A 123 -1.74 7.73 -7.53
N ILE A 124 -2.71 7.36 -6.70
CA ILE A 124 -2.96 8.04 -5.44
C ILE A 124 -3.21 7.06 -4.31
N TYR A 125 -2.70 7.38 -3.13
CA TYR A 125 -2.96 6.67 -1.89
C TYR A 125 -3.99 7.42 -1.06
N VAL A 126 -5.16 6.81 -0.83
CA VAL A 126 -6.32 7.45 -0.20
C VAL A 126 -6.67 6.71 1.07
N PRO A 127 -6.75 7.40 2.24
CA PRO A 127 -7.30 6.80 3.45
C PRO A 127 -8.78 6.42 3.24
N ILE A 128 -9.16 5.20 3.59
CA ILE A 128 -10.55 4.73 3.44
C ILE A 128 -11.49 5.45 4.41
N GLY A 129 -10.96 5.95 5.53
CA GLY A 129 -11.73 6.71 6.52
C GLY A 129 -12.41 7.97 5.99
N TYR A 130 -12.00 8.46 4.84
CA TYR A 130 -12.58 9.62 4.15
C TYR A 130 -13.44 9.18 2.95
N ASP A 131 -14.57 8.55 3.19
CA ASP A 131 -15.46 8.04 2.14
C ASP A 131 -15.76 9.08 1.05
N ARG A 132 -16.02 10.34 1.45
CA ARG A 132 -16.29 11.43 0.49
C ARG A 132 -15.12 11.69 -0.45
N LEU A 133 -13.87 11.62 0.02
CA LEU A 133 -12.69 11.80 -0.83
C LEU A 133 -12.52 10.63 -1.80
N VAL A 134 -12.80 9.41 -1.37
CA VAL A 134 -12.78 8.23 -2.25
C VAL A 134 -13.73 8.41 -3.42
N TYR A 135 -14.96 8.88 -3.17
CA TYR A 135 -15.94 9.16 -4.23
C TYR A 135 -15.49 10.28 -5.18
N GLU A 136 -14.88 11.35 -4.64
CA GLU A 136 -14.36 12.43 -5.49
C GLU A 136 -13.28 11.92 -6.47
N TRP A 137 -12.47 10.94 -6.08
CA TRP A 137 -11.49 10.29 -6.96
C TRP A 137 -12.13 9.32 -7.96
N LEU A 138 -13.12 8.54 -7.54
CA LEU A 138 -13.87 7.67 -8.45
C LEU A 138 -14.53 8.47 -9.58
N ASP A 139 -15.14 9.62 -9.25
CA ASP A 139 -15.76 10.52 -10.21
C ASP A 139 -14.74 11.17 -11.17
N GLN A 140 -13.45 11.21 -10.81
CA GLN A 140 -12.36 11.59 -11.71
C GLN A 140 -11.89 10.44 -12.62
N GLY A 141 -12.52 9.28 -12.58
CA GLY A 141 -12.14 8.10 -13.35
C GLY A 141 -10.98 7.30 -12.77
N PHE A 142 -10.65 7.51 -11.51
CA PHE A 142 -9.77 6.59 -10.80
C PHE A 142 -10.50 5.30 -10.49
N ARG A 143 -9.78 4.18 -10.51
CA ARG A 143 -10.28 2.87 -10.08
C ARG A 143 -9.45 2.35 -8.90
N PHE A 144 -10.04 1.51 -8.10
CA PHE A 144 -9.32 0.78 -7.07
C PHE A 144 -8.30 -0.15 -7.69
N GLU A 145 -7.08 -0.14 -7.17
CA GLU A 145 -6.01 -1.01 -7.64
C GLU A 145 -5.51 -1.94 -6.52
N GLN A 146 -5.22 -1.41 -5.33
CA GLN A 146 -4.64 -2.17 -4.24
C GLN A 146 -5.17 -1.70 -2.90
N LYS A 147 -5.47 -2.62 -2.00
CA LYS A 147 -5.87 -2.34 -0.62
C LYS A 147 -4.71 -2.62 0.31
N TYR A 148 -4.54 -1.75 1.30
CA TYR A 148 -3.62 -1.92 2.42
C TYR A 148 -4.44 -2.13 3.68
N ALA A 149 -4.07 -3.16 4.44
CA ALA A 149 -4.82 -3.57 5.62
C ALA A 149 -3.86 -3.95 6.75
N ILE A 150 -4.30 -3.74 7.97
CA ILE A 150 -3.54 -4.03 9.17
C ILE A 150 -4.27 -5.03 10.05
N LEU A 151 -3.51 -5.86 10.75
CA LEU A 151 -3.98 -6.78 11.76
C LEU A 151 -3.29 -6.45 13.08
N ASP A 152 -4.06 -6.30 14.15
CA ASP A 152 -3.55 -6.28 15.51
C ASP A 152 -3.25 -7.72 15.94
N LEU A 153 -1.97 -8.03 16.15
CA LEU A 153 -1.51 -9.36 16.56
C LEU A 153 -1.82 -9.65 18.04
N GLN A 154 -1.96 -8.61 18.87
CA GLN A 154 -2.24 -8.78 20.29
C GLN A 154 -3.66 -9.28 20.52
N ASP A 155 -4.61 -8.79 19.71
CA ASP A 155 -6.02 -9.19 19.75
C ASP A 155 -6.34 -10.37 18.82
N TYR A 156 -5.37 -10.86 18.05
CA TYR A 156 -5.59 -11.94 17.09
C TYR A 156 -5.97 -13.26 17.77
N LYS A 157 -7.02 -13.88 17.25
CA LYS A 157 -7.45 -15.23 17.66
C LYS A 157 -7.35 -16.19 16.48
N PRO A 158 -6.77 -17.37 16.65
CA PRO A 158 -6.62 -18.36 15.58
C PRO A 158 -7.92 -18.63 14.83
N LYS A 159 -7.83 -18.75 13.50
CA LYS A 159 -8.98 -18.90 12.59
C LYS A 159 -9.05 -20.27 11.93
N ALA A 160 -7.94 -21.05 11.96
CA ALA A 160 -7.93 -22.42 11.47
C ALA A 160 -8.63 -23.36 12.47
N LYS A 161 -9.23 -24.44 11.96
CA LYS A 161 -9.69 -25.54 12.82
C LYS A 161 -8.49 -26.25 13.43
N GLU A 162 -8.69 -26.85 14.59
CA GLU A 162 -7.62 -27.59 15.27
C GLU A 162 -7.08 -28.74 14.39
N ALA A 163 -7.95 -29.48 13.71
CA ALA A 163 -7.54 -30.52 12.76
C ALA A 163 -6.62 -30.00 11.65
N ASP A 164 -6.92 -28.80 11.11
CA ASP A 164 -6.10 -28.20 10.05
C ASP A 164 -4.72 -27.78 10.58
N ARG A 165 -4.65 -27.29 11.84
CA ARG A 165 -3.40 -26.92 12.50
C ARG A 165 -2.53 -28.14 12.83
N ASN A 166 -3.14 -29.22 13.25
CA ASN A 166 -2.43 -30.46 13.62
C ASN A 166 -1.82 -31.20 12.43
N THR A 167 -2.26 -30.90 11.20
CA THR A 167 -1.73 -31.48 9.97
C THR A 167 -0.66 -30.63 9.29
N LEU A 168 -0.42 -29.40 9.77
CA LEU A 168 0.56 -28.48 9.22
C LEU A 168 1.70 -28.24 10.20
N SER A 169 2.92 -28.57 9.82
CA SER A 169 4.13 -28.12 10.51
C SER A 169 4.55 -26.76 9.96
N VAL A 170 4.83 -25.79 10.83
CA VAL A 170 5.29 -24.46 10.42
C VAL A 170 6.67 -24.20 11.02
N ARG A 171 7.61 -23.84 10.17
CA ARG A 171 9.00 -23.60 10.54
C ARG A 171 9.59 -22.37 9.85
N ARG A 172 10.71 -21.89 10.34
CA ARG A 172 11.52 -20.87 9.67
C ARG A 172 12.20 -21.46 8.44
N LEU A 173 12.43 -20.60 7.44
CA LEU A 173 13.25 -20.92 6.27
C LEU A 173 14.68 -21.28 6.72
N ALA A 174 15.23 -22.35 6.15
CA ALA A 174 16.62 -22.74 6.29
C ALA A 174 17.38 -22.50 4.97
N GLU A 175 18.69 -22.39 5.05
CA GLU A 175 19.52 -22.17 3.85
C GLU A 175 19.41 -23.33 2.84
N SER A 176 19.16 -24.54 3.33
CA SER A 176 18.88 -25.73 2.51
C SER A 176 17.60 -25.65 1.67
N ASP A 177 16.70 -24.71 1.99
CA ASP A 177 15.39 -24.56 1.33
C ASP A 177 15.43 -23.70 0.05
N ILE A 178 16.56 -23.14 -0.34
CA ILE A 178 16.69 -22.19 -1.46
C ILE A 178 16.06 -22.72 -2.74
N ASP A 179 16.37 -23.96 -3.14
CA ASP A 179 15.84 -24.54 -4.38
C ASP A 179 14.34 -24.83 -4.30
N MET A 180 13.85 -25.17 -3.13
CA MET A 180 12.43 -25.30 -2.86
C MET A 180 11.73 -23.93 -3.02
N LEU A 181 12.26 -22.89 -2.38
CA LEU A 181 11.68 -21.55 -2.41
C LEU A 181 11.65 -20.96 -3.85
N LYS A 182 12.70 -21.21 -4.65
CA LYS A 182 12.70 -20.87 -6.09
C LYS A 182 11.55 -21.54 -6.85
N ARG A 183 11.23 -22.81 -6.56
CA ARG A 183 10.09 -23.48 -7.19
C ARG A 183 8.76 -22.88 -6.76
N MET A 184 8.62 -22.52 -5.49
CA MET A 184 7.39 -21.94 -4.93
C MET A 184 7.18 -20.47 -5.35
N SER A 185 8.23 -19.76 -5.70
CA SER A 185 8.20 -18.31 -6.03
C SER A 185 7.23 -17.97 -7.15
N SER A 186 7.07 -18.86 -8.14
CA SER A 186 6.16 -18.65 -9.27
C SER A 186 4.67 -18.75 -8.94
N TRP A 187 4.30 -19.36 -7.80
CA TRP A 187 2.87 -19.58 -7.46
C TRP A 187 2.07 -18.30 -7.40
N ASN A 188 2.65 -17.24 -6.81
CA ASN A 188 1.99 -15.95 -6.70
C ASN A 188 1.87 -15.26 -8.07
N SER A 189 2.95 -15.25 -8.86
CA SER A 189 2.95 -14.63 -10.20
C SER A 189 1.94 -15.33 -11.13
N ILE A 190 1.93 -16.67 -11.17
CA ILE A 190 0.97 -17.45 -11.97
C ILE A 190 -0.46 -17.17 -11.53
N HIS A 191 -0.72 -17.10 -10.21
CA HIS A 191 -2.04 -16.76 -9.70
C HIS A 191 -2.48 -15.35 -10.12
N GLN A 192 -1.59 -14.37 -10.05
CA GLN A 192 -1.90 -13.00 -10.45
C GLN A 192 -2.08 -12.81 -11.96
N ALA A 193 -1.49 -13.67 -12.78
CA ALA A 193 -1.70 -13.65 -14.23
C ALA A 193 -3.04 -14.26 -14.65
N ALA A 194 -3.62 -15.09 -13.79
CA ALA A 194 -4.92 -15.69 -14.06
C ALA A 194 -6.08 -14.68 -13.89
N ALA A 195 -7.25 -15.05 -14.42
CA ALA A 195 -8.51 -14.31 -14.22
C ALA A 195 -8.84 -14.18 -12.72
N PRO A 196 -9.39 -13.06 -12.30
CA PRO A 196 -9.66 -11.82 -13.03
C PRO A 196 -8.54 -10.76 -12.88
N SER A 197 -7.39 -11.10 -12.33
CA SER A 197 -6.29 -10.14 -12.09
C SER A 197 -5.56 -9.79 -13.39
N TRP A 198 -5.31 -10.78 -14.26
CA TRP A 198 -4.63 -10.62 -15.56
C TRP A 198 -3.37 -9.75 -15.55
N ASN A 199 -2.58 -9.87 -14.49
CA ASN A 199 -1.29 -9.17 -14.43
C ASN A 199 -0.32 -9.84 -15.41
N PRO A 200 0.37 -9.09 -16.27
CA PRO A 200 1.30 -9.67 -17.21
C PRO A 200 2.47 -10.35 -16.49
N ILE A 201 2.87 -11.52 -16.99
CA ILE A 201 4.10 -12.21 -16.60
C ILE A 201 5.01 -12.24 -17.80
N THR A 202 6.19 -11.62 -17.70
CA THR A 202 7.25 -11.79 -18.68
C THR A 202 8.25 -12.84 -18.18
N LYS A 203 9.06 -13.37 -19.09
CA LYS A 203 10.13 -14.32 -18.74
C LYS A 203 11.12 -13.66 -17.78
N GLU A 204 11.50 -12.43 -18.08
CA GLU A 204 12.42 -11.63 -17.28
C GLU A 204 11.87 -11.42 -15.85
N SER A 205 10.59 -11.07 -15.72
CA SER A 205 9.97 -10.87 -14.41
C SER A 205 9.91 -12.15 -13.57
N LEU A 206 9.78 -13.33 -14.20
CA LEU A 206 9.84 -14.60 -13.47
C LEU A 206 11.25 -14.92 -12.98
N GLU A 207 12.28 -14.63 -13.78
CA GLU A 207 13.68 -14.83 -13.36
C GLU A 207 14.06 -13.87 -12.24
N ASP A 208 13.65 -12.61 -12.30
CA ASP A 208 13.83 -11.64 -11.22
C ASP A 208 13.17 -12.11 -9.91
N VAL A 209 11.92 -12.61 -10.00
CA VAL A 209 11.21 -13.17 -8.85
C VAL A 209 11.97 -14.36 -8.27
N LYS A 210 12.41 -15.31 -9.08
CA LYS A 210 13.18 -16.48 -8.61
C LYS A 210 14.47 -16.06 -7.92
N SER A 211 15.18 -15.09 -8.50
CA SER A 211 16.44 -14.57 -7.95
C SER A 211 16.20 -13.86 -6.61
N GLY A 212 15.15 -13.03 -6.51
CA GLY A 212 14.75 -12.38 -5.27
C GLY A 212 14.41 -13.38 -4.16
N TYR A 213 13.62 -14.41 -4.49
CA TYR A 213 13.29 -15.46 -3.49
C TYR A 213 14.51 -16.28 -3.06
N ALA A 214 15.47 -16.51 -3.95
CA ALA A 214 16.72 -17.17 -3.56
C ALA A 214 17.55 -16.33 -2.58
N ALA A 215 17.48 -15.01 -2.68
CA ALA A 215 18.20 -14.11 -1.78
C ALA A 215 17.62 -14.13 -0.35
N LEU A 216 16.30 -14.41 -0.18
CA LEU A 216 15.64 -14.43 1.12
C LEU A 216 16.31 -15.36 2.15
N ALA A 217 16.88 -16.47 1.70
CA ALA A 217 17.54 -17.41 2.61
C ALA A 217 18.86 -16.87 3.22
N LYS A 218 19.41 -15.81 2.64
CA LYS A 218 20.63 -15.13 3.09
C LYS A 218 20.37 -13.74 3.66
N ASP A 219 19.11 -13.30 3.64
CA ASP A 219 18.70 -12.00 4.14
C ASP A 219 18.36 -12.13 5.64
N PRO A 220 19.16 -11.52 6.53
CA PRO A 220 18.94 -11.61 7.98
C PRO A 220 17.67 -10.85 8.42
N GLU A 221 17.18 -9.91 7.62
CA GLU A 221 15.99 -9.12 7.93
C GLU A 221 14.71 -9.86 7.51
N ALA A 222 14.81 -10.86 6.62
CA ALA A 222 13.67 -11.61 6.16
C ALA A 222 13.17 -12.61 7.20
N ILE A 223 11.90 -12.53 7.56
CA ILE A 223 11.19 -13.50 8.38
C ILE A 223 10.36 -14.39 7.45
N VAL A 224 10.91 -15.54 7.06
CA VAL A 224 10.23 -16.46 6.12
C VAL A 224 9.72 -17.69 6.86
N MET A 225 8.40 -17.90 6.77
CA MET A 225 7.68 -19.02 7.36
C MET A 225 7.29 -20.02 6.28
N ILE A 226 7.64 -21.27 6.46
CA ILE A 226 7.29 -22.38 5.56
C ILE A 226 6.27 -23.27 6.27
N GLY A 227 5.19 -23.60 5.58
CA GLY A 227 4.23 -24.59 6.01
C GLY A 227 4.44 -25.90 5.26
N ASP A 228 4.71 -26.98 6.01
CA ASP A 228 4.88 -28.32 5.48
C ASP A 228 3.72 -29.21 5.90
N GLN A 229 3.24 -30.05 4.97
CA GLN A 229 2.29 -31.12 5.25
C GLN A 229 2.92 -32.44 4.83
N GLU A 230 3.10 -33.38 5.76
CA GLU A 230 3.80 -34.65 5.50
C GLU A 230 5.17 -34.43 4.83
N ASP A 231 5.96 -33.49 5.39
CA ASP A 231 7.27 -33.05 4.89
C ASP A 231 7.27 -32.44 3.48
N ILE A 232 6.09 -32.15 2.92
CA ILE A 232 5.93 -31.48 1.64
C ILE A 232 5.63 -30.00 1.86
N PRO A 233 6.43 -29.05 1.33
CA PRO A 233 6.16 -27.62 1.43
C PRO A 233 4.89 -27.24 0.65
N VAL A 234 3.90 -26.74 1.39
CA VAL A 234 2.56 -26.42 0.83
C VAL A 234 2.20 -24.93 0.92
N GLY A 235 3.02 -24.12 1.56
CA GLY A 235 2.81 -22.68 1.63
C GLY A 235 3.98 -21.93 2.24
N PHE A 236 4.01 -20.63 2.05
CA PHE A 236 5.00 -19.74 2.67
C PHE A 236 4.43 -18.35 2.91
N HIS A 237 4.99 -17.68 3.91
CA HIS A 237 4.82 -16.24 4.17
C HIS A 237 6.19 -15.60 4.30
N VAL A 238 6.36 -14.40 3.74
CA VAL A 238 7.56 -13.57 3.86
C VAL A 238 7.18 -12.30 4.57
N TYR A 239 7.90 -11.96 5.63
CA TYR A 239 7.71 -10.73 6.38
C TYR A 239 9.00 -9.96 6.49
N TYR A 240 8.89 -8.65 6.61
CA TYR A 240 9.96 -7.73 6.96
C TYR A 240 9.47 -6.76 8.04
N GLU A 241 10.37 -6.25 8.85
CA GLU A 241 10.05 -5.14 9.73
C GLU A 241 9.70 -3.91 8.89
N ALA A 242 8.58 -3.28 9.21
CA ALA A 242 8.12 -2.09 8.50
C ALA A 242 8.81 -0.84 9.04
N ASP A 243 9.25 0.06 8.15
CA ASP A 243 9.77 1.36 8.58
C ASP A 243 8.64 2.26 9.09
N SER A 244 8.57 2.43 10.42
CA SER A 244 7.61 3.31 11.09
C SER A 244 8.15 4.72 11.34
N SER A 245 9.45 4.97 11.08
CA SER A 245 10.14 6.19 11.54
C SER A 245 9.67 7.49 10.88
N ALA A 246 9.18 7.40 9.62
CA ALA A 246 8.72 8.54 8.84
C ALA A 246 7.37 8.28 8.14
N ASN A 247 6.62 7.30 8.61
CA ASN A 247 5.44 6.81 7.93
C ASN A 247 4.18 7.06 8.77
N MET A 248 3.27 7.88 8.26
CA MET A 248 2.04 8.27 8.95
C MET A 248 1.04 7.14 9.15
N PHE A 249 1.17 6.02 8.46
CA PHE A 249 0.19 4.94 8.48
C PHE A 249 0.74 3.62 9.03
N THR A 250 2.03 3.55 9.38
CA THR A 250 2.65 2.36 9.95
C THR A 250 2.96 2.58 11.43
N PRO A 251 2.28 1.91 12.36
CA PRO A 251 2.63 1.96 13.77
C PRO A 251 3.97 1.28 14.04
N GLU A 252 4.56 1.58 15.20
CA GLU A 252 5.78 0.88 15.65
C GLU A 252 5.52 -0.62 15.81
N ARG A 253 6.60 -1.41 15.74
CA ARG A 253 6.56 -2.89 15.88
C ARG A 253 5.59 -3.55 14.89
N THR A 254 5.58 -3.06 13.66
CA THR A 254 4.81 -3.62 12.55
C THR A 254 5.71 -4.45 11.64
N VAL A 255 5.21 -5.60 11.19
CA VAL A 255 5.80 -6.32 10.05
C VAL A 255 4.94 -6.14 8.80
N GLU A 256 5.59 -6.02 7.66
CA GLU A 256 4.94 -6.08 6.35
C GLU A 256 4.98 -7.51 5.81
N LEU A 257 3.93 -7.91 5.11
CA LEU A 257 3.78 -9.20 4.44
C LEU A 257 3.81 -9.01 2.91
N PRO A 258 4.98 -8.82 2.28
CA PRO A 258 5.08 -8.60 0.84
C PRO A 258 4.73 -9.84 0.01
N ALA A 259 4.84 -11.05 0.58
CA ALA A 259 4.53 -12.26 -0.15
C ALA A 259 3.94 -13.35 0.74
N ALA A 260 2.85 -13.93 0.28
CA ALA A 260 2.21 -15.09 0.85
C ALA A 260 1.63 -15.97 -0.24
N SER A 261 1.82 -17.27 -0.15
CA SER A 261 1.23 -18.21 -1.12
C SER A 261 0.97 -19.58 -0.53
N THR A 262 -0.08 -20.21 -1.02
CA THR A 262 -0.38 -21.65 -0.77
C THR A 262 -0.40 -22.36 -2.09
N ASN A 263 0.22 -23.53 -2.12
CA ASN A 263 0.23 -24.42 -3.28
C ASN A 263 -1.22 -24.61 -3.80
N PRO A 264 -1.48 -24.35 -5.10
CA PRO A 264 -2.82 -24.46 -5.68
C PRO A 264 -3.52 -25.80 -5.39
N GLN A 265 -2.78 -26.90 -5.32
CA GLN A 265 -3.33 -28.24 -5.07
C GLN A 265 -3.80 -28.44 -3.62
N TYR A 266 -3.34 -27.59 -2.69
CA TYR A 266 -3.66 -27.66 -1.25
C TYR A 266 -4.62 -26.55 -0.80
N ARG A 267 -5.08 -25.69 -1.74
CA ARG A 267 -6.06 -24.64 -1.43
C ARG A 267 -7.41 -25.23 -1.03
N GLY A 268 -8.15 -24.46 -0.22
CA GLY A 268 -9.48 -24.89 0.27
C GLY A 268 -9.45 -25.91 1.42
N ARG A 269 -8.28 -26.37 1.84
CA ARG A 269 -8.08 -27.40 2.89
C ARG A 269 -7.61 -26.83 4.23
N GLY A 270 -7.79 -25.52 4.49
CA GLY A 270 -7.39 -24.90 5.75
C GLY A 270 -5.92 -24.50 5.87
N VAL A 271 -5.03 -24.97 4.97
CA VAL A 271 -3.57 -24.73 5.00
C VAL A 271 -3.21 -23.25 5.18
N GLY A 272 -3.77 -22.37 4.35
CA GLY A 272 -3.47 -20.93 4.45
C GLY A 272 -3.83 -20.31 5.78
N LYS A 273 -4.94 -20.75 6.42
CA LYS A 273 -5.31 -20.28 7.76
C LYS A 273 -4.38 -20.82 8.83
N ALA A 274 -4.05 -22.10 8.77
CA ALA A 274 -3.14 -22.73 9.74
C ALA A 274 -1.74 -22.10 9.67
N LEU A 275 -1.24 -21.84 8.47
CA LEU A 275 0.03 -21.13 8.27
C LEU A 275 -0.04 -19.71 8.82
N ALA A 276 -1.12 -18.97 8.56
CA ALA A 276 -1.30 -17.62 9.08
C ALA A 276 -1.37 -17.60 10.62
N ASP A 277 -2.14 -18.53 11.22
CA ASP A 277 -2.25 -18.65 12.68
C ASP A 277 -0.88 -18.88 13.34
N ALA A 278 -0.09 -19.81 12.80
CA ALA A 278 1.24 -20.12 13.31
C ALA A 278 2.23 -18.96 13.08
N SER A 279 2.18 -18.33 11.91
CA SER A 279 3.00 -17.15 11.61
C SER A 279 2.70 -15.98 12.56
N HIS A 280 1.42 -15.68 12.78
CA HIS A 280 1.02 -14.59 13.68
C HIS A 280 1.42 -14.86 15.14
N ALA A 281 1.31 -16.10 15.62
CA ALA A 281 1.78 -16.48 16.93
C ALA A 281 3.29 -16.24 17.08
N GLN A 282 4.08 -16.67 16.10
CA GLN A 282 5.53 -16.48 16.13
C GLN A 282 5.94 -15.01 16.01
N LEU A 283 5.26 -14.21 15.17
CA LEU A 283 5.51 -12.77 15.07
C LEU A 283 5.24 -12.06 16.41
N LYS A 284 4.18 -12.45 17.11
CA LYS A 284 3.87 -11.95 18.45
C LYS A 284 4.97 -12.31 19.46
N GLU A 285 5.51 -13.54 19.44
CA GLU A 285 6.63 -13.96 20.27
C GLU A 285 7.92 -13.18 19.96
N LEU A 286 8.11 -12.75 18.70
CA LEU A 286 9.21 -11.87 18.26
C LEU A 286 9.02 -10.41 18.69
N GLY A 287 7.89 -10.05 19.29
CA GLY A 287 7.62 -8.72 19.83
C GLY A 287 6.91 -7.76 18.88
N TYR A 288 6.38 -8.24 17.77
CA TYR A 288 5.58 -7.41 16.87
C TYR A 288 4.14 -7.29 17.36
N ASP A 289 3.58 -6.08 17.22
CA ASP A 289 2.19 -5.81 17.58
C ASP A 289 1.25 -5.87 16.38
N TYR A 290 1.76 -5.53 15.20
CA TYR A 290 0.95 -5.40 14.01
C TYR A 290 1.53 -6.16 12.82
N SER A 291 0.64 -6.62 11.94
CA SER A 291 1.00 -7.14 10.62
C SER A 291 0.27 -6.34 9.54
N LEU A 292 1.02 -5.79 8.59
CA LEU A 292 0.52 -5.08 7.42
C LEU A 292 0.51 -6.02 6.22
N ALA A 293 -0.60 -6.07 5.51
CA ALA A 293 -0.71 -6.82 4.26
C ALA A 293 -1.39 -5.96 3.21
N ASP A 294 -1.05 -6.22 1.94
CA ASP A 294 -1.72 -5.59 0.82
C ASP A 294 -2.12 -6.61 -0.25
N TRP A 295 -3.08 -6.23 -1.08
CA TRP A 295 -3.50 -7.06 -2.21
C TRP A 295 -4.15 -6.24 -3.32
N HIS A 296 -3.94 -6.69 -4.55
CA HIS A 296 -4.67 -6.18 -5.70
C HIS A 296 -6.17 -6.44 -5.55
N THR A 297 -7.01 -5.43 -5.77
CA THR A 297 -8.46 -5.54 -5.61
C THR A 297 -9.11 -6.62 -6.47
N PRO A 298 -8.63 -6.93 -7.70
CA PRO A 298 -9.15 -8.06 -8.48
C PRO A 298 -8.74 -9.44 -7.96
N ASN A 299 -7.78 -9.53 -7.02
CA ASN A 299 -7.38 -10.82 -6.44
C ASN A 299 -8.46 -11.31 -5.46
N HIS A 300 -9.44 -12.07 -5.97
CA HIS A 300 -10.56 -12.58 -5.17
C HIS A 300 -10.12 -13.41 -3.96
N LEU A 301 -9.08 -14.25 -4.10
CA LEU A 301 -8.62 -15.07 -2.99
C LEU A 301 -8.11 -14.20 -1.84
N ALA A 302 -7.23 -13.26 -2.13
CA ALA A 302 -6.69 -12.35 -1.12
C ALA A 302 -7.77 -11.42 -0.54
N SER A 303 -8.63 -10.85 -1.40
CA SER A 303 -9.73 -9.96 -1.00
C SER A 303 -10.71 -10.62 -0.03
N TYR A 304 -10.81 -11.94 -0.05
CA TYR A 304 -11.67 -12.72 0.83
C TYR A 304 -10.92 -13.29 2.05
N PHE A 305 -9.66 -13.67 1.84
CA PHE A 305 -8.84 -14.35 2.84
C PHE A 305 -8.40 -13.42 3.96
N TRP A 306 -7.73 -12.31 3.63
CA TRP A 306 -7.15 -11.41 4.64
C TRP A 306 -8.20 -10.78 5.56
N PRO A 307 -9.36 -10.24 5.08
CA PRO A 307 -10.40 -9.73 5.96
C PRO A 307 -10.99 -10.81 6.88
N LYS A 308 -11.08 -12.06 6.43
CA LYS A 308 -11.54 -13.18 7.28
C LYS A 308 -10.57 -13.51 8.41
N LEU A 309 -9.27 -13.25 8.22
CA LEU A 309 -8.29 -13.36 9.29
C LEU A 309 -8.35 -12.19 10.28
N GLY A 310 -9.02 -11.10 9.93
CA GLY A 310 -9.15 -9.91 10.78
C GLY A 310 -8.38 -8.70 10.29
N TYR A 311 -7.71 -8.79 9.14
CA TYR A 311 -7.06 -7.63 8.55
C TYR A 311 -8.09 -6.57 8.18
N GLN A 312 -7.93 -5.36 8.69
CA GLN A 312 -8.81 -4.22 8.48
C GLN A 312 -8.23 -3.30 7.40
N PRO A 313 -8.86 -3.17 6.23
CA PRO A 313 -8.44 -2.20 5.23
C PRO A 313 -8.55 -0.77 5.79
N PHE A 314 -7.50 0.04 5.61
CA PHE A 314 -7.46 1.43 6.07
C PHE A 314 -7.01 2.41 4.98
N MET A 315 -6.32 1.93 3.96
CA MET A 315 -5.83 2.73 2.84
C MET A 315 -6.05 1.99 1.52
N ILE A 316 -6.29 2.75 0.46
CA ILE A 316 -6.45 2.23 -0.88
C ILE A 316 -5.55 2.98 -1.86
N ARG A 317 -4.83 2.24 -2.69
CA ARG A 317 -4.18 2.80 -3.87
C ARG A 317 -5.17 2.79 -5.02
N MET A 318 -5.37 3.96 -5.61
CA MET A 318 -6.22 4.14 -6.79
C MET A 318 -5.35 4.54 -7.98
N VAL A 319 -5.78 4.16 -9.18
CA VAL A 319 -5.08 4.46 -10.41
C VAL A 319 -6.04 4.99 -11.47
N ARG A 320 -5.59 6.01 -12.20
CA ARG A 320 -6.21 6.50 -13.43
C ARG A 320 -5.21 6.36 -14.58
N LYS A 321 -5.67 5.84 -15.70
CA LYS A 321 -4.93 5.90 -16.97
C LYS A 321 -5.66 6.86 -17.90
N VAL A 322 -4.98 7.93 -18.29
CA VAL A 322 -5.47 8.87 -19.28
C VAL A 322 -5.08 8.32 -20.66
N ASP A 323 -5.98 8.45 -21.62
CA ASP A 323 -5.69 8.05 -22.99
C ASP A 323 -4.55 8.91 -23.55
N ASN A 324 -3.46 8.26 -23.92
CA ASN A 324 -2.26 8.97 -24.40
C ASN A 324 -2.47 9.70 -25.72
N ARG A 325 -3.55 9.41 -26.46
CA ARG A 325 -3.92 10.16 -27.67
C ARG A 325 -4.21 11.61 -27.37
N ILE A 326 -4.53 11.98 -26.14
CA ILE A 326 -4.71 13.39 -25.74
C ILE A 326 -3.48 14.25 -26.03
N ALA A 327 -2.27 13.66 -26.13
CA ALA A 327 -1.05 14.38 -26.45
C ALA A 327 -1.04 14.96 -27.88
N TRP A 328 -1.84 14.40 -28.79
CA TRP A 328 -1.85 14.78 -30.20
C TRP A 328 -3.26 14.90 -30.84
N ALA A 329 -4.30 14.36 -30.20
CA ALA A 329 -5.66 14.35 -30.74
C ALA A 329 -6.51 15.44 -30.04
N HIS A 330 -6.41 16.66 -30.51
CA HIS A 330 -7.11 17.82 -29.92
C HIS A 330 -8.49 18.11 -30.51
N GLY A 331 -9.03 17.26 -31.39
CA GLY A 331 -10.37 17.44 -31.98
C GLY A 331 -10.48 18.63 -32.91
N GLN A 332 -9.37 19.17 -33.40
CA GLN A 332 -9.33 20.26 -34.39
C GLN A 332 -9.18 19.72 -35.80
#